data_00bd27f3608e42a4076049c26b69b617
#
_entry.id   00bd27f3608e42a4076049c26b69b617
#
_cell.length_a   1.000
_cell.length_b   1.000
_cell.length_c   1.000
_cell.angle_alpha   90.00
_cell.angle_beta   90.00
_cell.angle_gamma   90.00
#
_symmetry.space_group_name_H-M   'P 1'
#
loop_
_entity.id
_entity.type
_entity.pdbx_description
1 polymer ?
#
loop_
_entity_poly.entity_id
_entity_poly.type
_entity_poly.pdbx_seq_one_letter_code
_entity_poly.pdbx_strand_id
1 'polypeptide(L)'
;MASGEAKRRTALVTGASAGIGRELALVFASHGFDVVLVARREDRLKDLAERIGREHGVRAHVLALDLADPAAPRRLFDEMAARHIMIDALVNNAGYTVPGHFRDTQWDDQRALIQVMVTAVAELCHLFGPGMAARQYGRIINVASLAGHLPGAAGGTLYAASKAFVIKLSESLALEYQGRNVHVTALCPGFTYSEFHDVAGNRAEMNKLPKFMWMNGDAVAREAYEAVMAGRPVIINGRLNNFIALLARLLPQRLVHALMARNQRNAKAKPRAA
;
A
#
# COMPACT_ATOMS: atom_id res chain seq x y z
N MET A 1 -12.90 40.63 11.42
CA MET A 1 -12.20 40.08 10.25
C MET A 1 -11.91 38.61 10.56
N ALA A 2 -12.69 37.69 9.99
CA ALA A 2 -12.43 36.27 10.18
C ALA A 2 -11.12 35.96 9.42
N SER A 3 -10.09 35.57 10.16
CA SER A 3 -8.87 35.01 9.58
C SER A 3 -9.26 33.78 8.78
N GLY A 4 -9.23 33.87 7.44
CA GLY A 4 -9.46 32.72 6.58
C GLY A 4 -8.37 31.68 6.87
N GLU A 5 -8.68 30.70 7.72
CA GLU A 5 -7.84 29.51 7.84
C GLU A 5 -7.74 28.93 6.44
N ALA A 6 -6.52 28.94 5.90
CA ALA A 6 -6.26 28.30 4.63
C ALA A 6 -6.75 26.84 4.74
N LYS A 7 -7.68 26.44 3.89
CA LYS A 7 -8.30 25.11 3.92
C LYS A 7 -7.19 24.07 3.85
N ARG A 8 -7.00 23.28 4.93
CA ARG A 8 -6.00 22.21 4.98
C ARG A 8 -6.33 21.16 3.94
N ARG A 9 -5.31 20.58 3.36
CA ARG A 9 -5.44 19.42 2.48
C ARG A 9 -5.76 18.17 3.29
N THR A 10 -6.43 17.21 2.68
CA THR A 10 -6.83 15.97 3.34
C THR A 10 -6.24 14.76 2.64
N ALA A 11 -5.62 13.87 3.41
CA ALA A 11 -5.13 12.58 2.95
C ALA A 11 -6.05 11.45 3.43
N LEU A 12 -6.51 10.59 2.52
CA LEU A 12 -7.24 9.36 2.83
C LEU A 12 -6.29 8.18 2.79
N VAL A 13 -6.23 7.40 3.88
CA VAL A 13 -5.32 6.26 4.02
C VAL A 13 -6.10 5.00 4.33
N THR A 14 -6.06 4.02 3.42
CA THR A 14 -6.64 2.70 3.64
C THR A 14 -5.64 1.78 4.34
N GLY A 15 -6.13 0.87 5.20
CA GLY A 15 -5.28 0.02 6.02
C GLY A 15 -4.48 0.80 7.09
N ALA A 16 -5.03 1.93 7.57
CA ALA A 16 -4.36 2.84 8.49
C ALA A 16 -4.16 2.29 9.92
N SER A 17 -4.77 1.17 10.27
CA SER A 17 -4.73 0.63 11.65
C SER A 17 -3.39 0.03 12.06
N ALA A 18 -2.44 -0.18 11.15
CA ALA A 18 -1.13 -0.76 11.44
C ALA A 18 -0.10 -0.53 10.32
N GLY A 19 1.17 -0.85 10.60
CA GLY A 19 2.26 -0.96 9.64
C GLY A 19 2.47 0.30 8.79
N ILE A 20 2.74 0.12 7.50
CA ILE A 20 3.04 1.20 6.56
C ILE A 20 1.88 2.21 6.47
N GLY A 21 0.63 1.76 6.51
CA GLY A 21 -0.53 2.65 6.45
C GLY A 21 -0.61 3.61 7.65
N ARG A 22 -0.34 3.11 8.85
CA ARG A 22 -0.25 3.95 10.05
C ARG A 22 0.86 4.99 9.93
N GLU A 23 2.04 4.58 9.48
CA GLU A 23 3.18 5.49 9.32
C GLU A 23 2.93 6.53 8.22
N LEU A 24 2.27 6.14 7.11
CA LEU A 24 1.87 7.10 6.07
C LEU A 24 0.88 8.13 6.59
N ALA A 25 -0.12 7.72 7.40
CA ALA A 25 -1.06 8.65 8.03
C ALA A 25 -0.32 9.66 8.94
N LEU A 26 0.63 9.20 9.74
CA LEU A 26 1.47 10.05 10.59
C LEU A 26 2.34 11.02 9.77
N VAL A 27 2.94 10.54 8.68
CA VAL A 27 3.75 11.39 7.79
C VAL A 27 2.90 12.47 7.13
N PHE A 28 1.73 12.15 6.58
CA PHE A 28 0.84 13.18 6.03
C PHE A 28 0.38 14.17 7.09
N ALA A 29 0.02 13.71 8.28
CA ALA A 29 -0.36 14.56 9.41
C ALA A 29 0.77 15.51 9.83
N SER A 30 2.02 15.04 9.90
CA SER A 30 3.17 15.87 10.24
C SER A 30 3.48 16.96 9.21
N HIS A 31 2.97 16.81 7.98
CA HIS A 31 3.05 17.81 6.92
C HIS A 31 1.77 18.68 6.82
N GLY A 32 0.92 18.68 7.87
CA GLY A 32 -0.24 19.56 7.98
C GLY A 32 -1.48 19.11 7.21
N PHE A 33 -1.53 17.86 6.73
CA PHE A 33 -2.75 17.30 6.14
C PHE A 33 -3.70 16.88 7.26
N ASP A 34 -4.99 17.20 7.12
CA ASP A 34 -6.04 16.44 7.79
C ASP A 34 -6.04 15.01 7.24
N VAL A 35 -6.45 14.01 8.02
CA VAL A 35 -6.39 12.62 7.58
C VAL A 35 -7.73 11.91 7.73
N VAL A 36 -8.06 11.05 6.77
CA VAL A 36 -9.16 10.08 6.86
C VAL A 36 -8.54 8.69 7.00
N LEU A 37 -8.77 8.06 8.14
CA LEU A 37 -8.20 6.78 8.52
C LEU A 37 -9.22 5.68 8.25
N VAL A 38 -8.93 4.77 7.31
CA VAL A 38 -9.85 3.72 6.89
C VAL A 38 -9.24 2.34 7.18
N ALA A 39 -9.91 1.53 7.97
CA ALA A 39 -9.62 0.11 8.22
C ALA A 39 -10.79 -0.57 8.93
N ARG A 40 -10.68 -1.89 9.18
CA ARG A 40 -11.71 -2.66 9.89
C ARG A 40 -11.69 -2.47 11.41
N ARG A 41 -10.51 -2.25 12.00
CA ARG A 41 -10.28 -2.15 13.46
C ARG A 41 -10.47 -0.70 13.92
N GLU A 42 -11.70 -0.38 14.30
CA GLU A 42 -12.11 0.98 14.67
C GLU A 42 -11.37 1.50 15.91
N ASP A 43 -11.17 0.65 16.92
CA ASP A 43 -10.41 0.95 18.14
C ASP A 43 -9.03 1.52 17.83
N ARG A 44 -8.28 0.82 16.99
CA ARG A 44 -6.94 1.26 16.59
C ARG A 44 -6.92 2.53 15.74
N LEU A 45 -7.98 2.76 14.97
CA LEU A 45 -8.13 4.01 14.21
C LEU A 45 -8.40 5.19 15.15
N LYS A 46 -9.21 4.99 16.21
CA LYS A 46 -9.48 6.00 17.24
C LYS A 46 -8.20 6.37 17.99
N ASP A 47 -7.43 5.38 18.46
CA ASP A 47 -6.14 5.61 19.11
C ASP A 47 -5.17 6.40 18.22
N LEU A 48 -5.11 6.05 16.94
CA LEU A 48 -4.28 6.77 15.98
C LEU A 48 -4.78 8.19 15.74
N ALA A 49 -6.10 8.39 15.66
CA ALA A 49 -6.69 9.71 15.47
C ALA A 49 -6.41 10.64 16.66
N GLU A 50 -6.52 10.15 17.88
CA GLU A 50 -6.18 10.91 19.10
C GLU A 50 -4.69 11.27 19.12
N ARG A 51 -3.82 10.31 18.77
CA ARG A 51 -2.39 10.55 18.66
C ARG A 51 -2.08 11.64 17.63
N ILE A 52 -2.67 11.56 16.45
CA ILE A 52 -2.47 12.56 15.36
C ILE A 52 -2.94 13.94 15.81
N GLY A 53 -4.11 14.04 16.43
CA GLY A 53 -4.63 15.30 16.95
C GLY A 53 -3.71 15.93 17.99
N ARG A 54 -3.19 15.13 18.92
CA ARG A 54 -2.27 15.57 19.98
C ARG A 54 -0.90 15.98 19.44
N GLU A 55 -0.30 15.17 18.53
CA GLU A 55 1.08 15.37 18.08
C GLU A 55 1.21 16.39 16.95
N HIS A 56 0.18 16.53 16.09
CA HIS A 56 0.26 17.34 14.88
C HIS A 56 -0.80 18.43 14.77
N GLY A 57 -1.81 18.47 15.66
CA GLY A 57 -2.84 19.51 15.66
C GLY A 57 -3.70 19.53 14.40
N VAL A 58 -3.81 18.42 13.67
CA VAL A 58 -4.65 18.24 12.48
C VAL A 58 -5.87 17.39 12.81
N ARG A 59 -6.91 17.45 11.96
CA ARG A 59 -8.11 16.64 12.15
C ARG A 59 -7.86 15.22 11.60
N ALA A 60 -8.32 14.22 12.36
CA ALA A 60 -8.30 12.82 11.95
C ALA A 60 -9.73 12.27 11.98
N HIS A 61 -10.25 11.88 10.82
CA HIS A 61 -11.55 11.27 10.66
C HIS A 61 -11.42 9.75 10.62
N VAL A 62 -12.16 9.07 11.47
CA VAL A 62 -12.17 7.59 11.52
C VAL A 62 -13.34 7.06 10.71
N LEU A 63 -13.05 6.04 9.88
CA LEU A 63 -14.08 5.29 9.15
C LEU A 63 -13.76 3.79 9.19
N ALA A 64 -14.54 3.05 9.98
CA ALA A 64 -14.45 1.59 10.02
C ALA A 64 -15.12 1.02 8.76
N LEU A 65 -14.31 0.40 7.88
CA LEU A 65 -14.78 -0.12 6.59
C LEU A 65 -13.96 -1.33 6.16
N ASP A 66 -14.63 -2.37 5.65
CA ASP A 66 -13.97 -3.52 5.03
C ASP A 66 -14.00 -3.41 3.50
N LEU A 67 -12.83 -3.28 2.90
CA LEU A 67 -12.67 -3.20 1.45
C LEU A 67 -12.85 -4.56 0.74
N ALA A 68 -13.06 -5.66 1.47
CA ALA A 68 -13.48 -6.94 0.91
C ALA A 68 -14.95 -6.90 0.45
N ASP A 69 -15.75 -5.96 0.96
CA ASP A 69 -17.08 -5.67 0.42
C ASP A 69 -16.94 -4.91 -0.91
N PRO A 70 -17.47 -5.43 -2.03
CA PRO A 70 -17.39 -4.76 -3.33
C PRO A 70 -17.99 -3.36 -3.36
N ALA A 71 -18.98 -3.06 -2.52
CA ALA A 71 -19.59 -1.74 -2.44
C ALA A 71 -18.80 -0.73 -1.59
N ALA A 72 -17.77 -1.20 -0.86
CA ALA A 72 -17.04 -0.35 0.08
C ALA A 72 -16.32 0.84 -0.56
N PRO A 73 -15.64 0.74 -1.72
CA PRO A 73 -14.99 1.89 -2.34
C PRO A 73 -15.99 3.00 -2.70
N ARG A 74 -17.15 2.62 -3.24
CA ARG A 74 -18.20 3.57 -3.58
C ARG A 74 -18.79 4.22 -2.32
N ARG A 75 -19.11 3.44 -1.29
CA ARG A 75 -19.58 3.99 -0.01
C ARG A 75 -18.58 4.96 0.61
N LEU A 76 -17.27 4.64 0.55
CA LEU A 76 -16.23 5.54 1.04
C LEU A 76 -16.24 6.89 0.29
N PHE A 77 -16.36 6.85 -1.02
CA PHE A 77 -16.42 8.06 -1.84
C PHE A 77 -17.67 8.91 -1.50
N ASP A 78 -18.84 8.27 -1.43
CA ASP A 78 -20.09 8.94 -1.13
C ASP A 78 -20.11 9.53 0.29
N GLU A 79 -19.51 8.86 1.27
CA GLU A 79 -19.33 9.35 2.63
C GLU A 79 -18.44 10.59 2.69
N MET A 80 -17.35 10.62 1.91
CA MET A 80 -16.51 11.82 1.81
C MET A 80 -17.29 13.00 1.21
N ALA A 81 -18.09 12.74 0.19
CA ALA A 81 -18.95 13.75 -0.41
C ALA A 81 -20.02 14.27 0.58
N ALA A 82 -20.69 13.39 1.30
CA ALA A 82 -21.71 13.73 2.31
C ALA A 82 -21.13 14.57 3.46
N ARG A 83 -19.88 14.31 3.86
CA ARG A 83 -19.16 15.09 4.88
C ARG A 83 -18.50 16.35 4.33
N HIS A 84 -18.61 16.65 3.05
CA HIS A 84 -17.92 17.75 2.37
C HIS A 84 -16.39 17.73 2.57
N ILE A 85 -15.81 16.51 2.67
CA ILE A 85 -14.36 16.28 2.80
C ILE A 85 -13.78 16.07 1.40
N MET A 86 -12.96 17.01 0.94
CA MET A 86 -12.20 16.88 -0.30
C MET A 86 -10.93 16.09 -0.05
N ILE A 87 -10.72 15.04 -0.83
CA ILE A 87 -9.48 14.25 -0.76
C ILE A 87 -8.46 14.80 -1.74
N ASP A 88 -7.32 15.23 -1.21
CA ASP A 88 -6.17 15.78 -1.94
C ASP A 88 -5.03 14.77 -2.06
N ALA A 89 -4.98 13.80 -1.14
CA ALA A 89 -4.07 12.66 -1.22
C ALA A 89 -4.84 11.36 -0.97
N LEU A 90 -4.60 10.33 -1.79
CA LEU A 90 -5.16 8.98 -1.65
C LEU A 90 -4.03 7.99 -1.44
N VAL A 91 -4.09 7.23 -0.35
CA VAL A 91 -3.13 6.17 -0.04
C VAL A 91 -3.86 4.82 -0.03
N ASN A 92 -3.73 4.08 -1.13
CA ASN A 92 -4.20 2.71 -1.25
C ASN A 92 -3.16 1.76 -0.66
N ASN A 93 -3.29 1.48 0.65
CA ASN A 93 -2.33 0.65 1.37
C ASN A 93 -2.95 -0.65 1.90
N ALA A 94 -4.26 -0.74 2.08
CA ALA A 94 -4.90 -1.94 2.57
C ALA A 94 -4.49 -3.18 1.77
N GLY A 95 -4.08 -4.24 2.46
CA GLY A 95 -3.66 -5.46 1.79
C GLY A 95 -3.18 -6.52 2.77
N TYR A 96 -3.19 -7.76 2.30
CA TYR A 96 -2.77 -8.95 3.04
C TYR A 96 -2.33 -10.04 2.05
N THR A 97 -1.91 -11.18 2.55
CA THR A 97 -1.64 -12.38 1.74
C THR A 97 -2.47 -13.55 2.24
N VAL A 98 -2.84 -14.44 1.33
CA VAL A 98 -3.46 -15.73 1.66
C VAL A 98 -2.33 -16.77 1.68
N PRO A 99 -1.98 -17.32 2.85
CA PRO A 99 -0.88 -18.27 2.96
C PRO A 99 -1.25 -19.63 2.36
N GLY A 100 -0.25 -20.33 1.82
CA GLY A 100 -0.41 -21.65 1.25
C GLY A 100 -0.30 -21.72 -0.27
N HIS A 101 -0.33 -22.93 -0.82
CA HIS A 101 -0.37 -23.10 -2.27
C HIS A 101 -1.76 -22.76 -2.81
N PHE A 102 -1.82 -22.12 -3.96
CA PHE A 102 -3.07 -21.66 -4.58
C PHE A 102 -4.15 -22.75 -4.66
N ARG A 103 -3.76 -23.98 -5.03
CA ARG A 103 -4.65 -25.13 -5.13
C ARG A 103 -5.23 -25.60 -3.79
N ASP A 104 -4.58 -25.23 -2.67
CA ASP A 104 -4.91 -25.69 -1.32
C ASP A 104 -5.62 -24.61 -0.50
N THR A 105 -5.90 -23.44 -1.09
CA THR A 105 -6.62 -22.32 -0.46
C THR A 105 -8.09 -22.28 -0.88
N GLN A 106 -8.93 -21.65 -0.06
CA GLN A 106 -10.33 -21.43 -0.42
C GLN A 106 -10.45 -20.30 -1.45
N TRP A 107 -11.32 -20.48 -2.45
CA TRP A 107 -11.53 -19.47 -3.48
C TRP A 107 -12.05 -18.14 -2.92
N ASP A 108 -12.90 -18.17 -1.90
CA ASP A 108 -13.45 -16.97 -1.28
C ASP A 108 -12.37 -16.08 -0.67
N ASP A 109 -11.31 -16.66 -0.07
CA ASP A 109 -10.16 -15.90 0.43
C ASP A 109 -9.39 -15.23 -0.71
N GLN A 110 -9.21 -15.94 -1.83
CA GLN A 110 -8.54 -15.39 -3.01
C GLN A 110 -9.38 -14.30 -3.68
N ARG A 111 -10.70 -14.48 -3.75
CA ARG A 111 -11.63 -13.46 -4.26
C ARG A 111 -11.60 -12.20 -3.41
N ALA A 112 -11.61 -12.33 -2.09
CA ALA A 112 -11.50 -11.20 -1.17
C ALA A 112 -10.15 -10.48 -1.31
N LEU A 113 -9.05 -11.21 -1.52
CA LEU A 113 -7.74 -10.63 -1.79
C LEU A 113 -7.75 -9.80 -3.08
N ILE A 114 -8.32 -10.33 -4.18
CA ILE A 114 -8.45 -9.60 -5.44
C ILE A 114 -9.29 -8.34 -5.23
N GLN A 115 -10.41 -8.45 -4.51
CA GLN A 115 -11.28 -7.31 -4.23
C GLN A 115 -10.52 -6.20 -3.50
N VAL A 116 -9.79 -6.51 -2.43
CA VAL A 116 -9.05 -5.51 -1.63
C VAL A 116 -7.85 -4.94 -2.38
N MET A 117 -7.06 -5.80 -3.06
CA MET A 117 -5.74 -5.40 -3.56
C MET A 117 -5.69 -5.05 -5.04
N VAL A 118 -6.78 -5.30 -5.77
CA VAL A 118 -6.89 -5.00 -7.21
C VAL A 118 -8.09 -4.10 -7.44
N THR A 119 -9.30 -4.61 -7.22
CA THR A 119 -10.54 -3.92 -7.57
C THR A 119 -10.70 -2.62 -6.78
N ALA A 120 -10.59 -2.67 -5.44
CA ALA A 120 -10.75 -1.50 -4.61
C ALA A 120 -9.68 -0.42 -4.89
N VAL A 121 -8.44 -0.83 -5.16
CA VAL A 121 -7.36 0.11 -5.52
C VAL A 121 -7.68 0.83 -6.84
N ALA A 122 -8.10 0.09 -7.87
CA ALA A 122 -8.44 0.67 -9.16
C ALA A 122 -9.67 1.58 -9.05
N GLU A 123 -10.71 1.13 -8.35
CA GLU A 123 -11.96 1.88 -8.17
C GLU A 123 -11.75 3.16 -7.36
N LEU A 124 -10.98 3.14 -6.27
CA LEU A 124 -10.66 4.35 -5.50
C LEU A 124 -9.86 5.35 -6.33
N CYS A 125 -8.89 4.89 -7.14
CA CYS A 125 -8.20 5.77 -8.08
C CYS A 125 -9.16 6.38 -9.11
N HIS A 126 -10.10 5.60 -9.64
CA HIS A 126 -11.11 6.06 -10.59
C HIS A 126 -12.10 7.06 -9.99
N LEU A 127 -12.52 6.87 -8.75
CA LEU A 127 -13.48 7.74 -8.07
C LEU A 127 -12.85 9.09 -7.64
N PHE A 128 -11.63 9.07 -7.08
CA PHE A 128 -11.01 10.29 -6.54
C PHE A 128 -10.14 11.05 -7.57
N GLY A 129 -9.53 10.34 -8.51
CA GLY A 129 -8.60 10.93 -9.48
C GLY A 129 -9.17 12.06 -10.34
N PRO A 130 -10.37 11.93 -10.94
CA PRO A 130 -10.95 12.99 -11.74
C PRO A 130 -11.16 14.30 -10.98
N GLY A 131 -11.62 14.22 -9.73
CA GLY A 131 -11.75 15.39 -8.87
C GLY A 131 -10.42 16.07 -8.55
N MET A 132 -9.36 15.29 -8.33
CA MET A 132 -7.99 15.80 -8.17
C MET A 132 -7.51 16.51 -9.44
N ALA A 133 -7.72 15.90 -10.61
CA ALA A 133 -7.33 16.48 -11.88
C ALA A 133 -8.07 17.79 -12.20
N ALA A 134 -9.36 17.86 -11.91
CA ALA A 134 -10.16 19.08 -12.06
C ALA A 134 -9.65 20.24 -11.18
N ARG A 135 -9.19 19.95 -9.97
CA ARG A 135 -8.59 20.93 -9.06
C ARG A 135 -7.12 21.22 -9.30
N GLN A 136 -6.50 20.56 -10.28
CA GLN A 136 -5.07 20.68 -10.58
C GLN A 136 -4.18 20.38 -9.36
N TYR A 137 -4.61 19.45 -8.51
CA TYR A 137 -3.83 18.96 -7.38
C TYR A 137 -4.30 17.56 -6.95
N GLY A 138 -3.37 16.61 -6.88
CA GLY A 138 -3.61 15.28 -6.33
C GLY A 138 -2.31 14.54 -6.03
N ARG A 139 -2.34 13.69 -5.00
CA ARG A 139 -1.22 12.79 -4.64
C ARG A 139 -1.80 11.40 -4.41
N ILE A 140 -1.40 10.44 -5.21
CA ILE A 140 -1.89 9.05 -5.11
C ILE A 140 -0.70 8.14 -4.83
N ILE A 141 -0.72 7.46 -3.69
CA ILE A 141 0.25 6.41 -3.35
C ILE A 141 -0.48 5.08 -3.40
N ASN A 142 -0.06 4.19 -4.29
CA ASN A 142 -0.53 2.82 -4.34
C ASN A 142 0.56 1.90 -3.77
N VAL A 143 0.29 1.28 -2.63
CA VAL A 143 1.28 0.41 -1.97
C VAL A 143 1.34 -0.94 -2.68
N ALA A 144 2.33 -1.06 -3.54
CA ALA A 144 2.72 -2.28 -4.24
C ALA A 144 3.65 -3.15 -3.36
N SER A 145 4.69 -3.69 -3.93
CA SER A 145 5.75 -4.46 -3.25
C SER A 145 6.91 -4.70 -4.20
N LEU A 146 8.10 -4.93 -3.69
CA LEU A 146 9.21 -5.51 -4.46
C LEU A 146 8.79 -6.81 -5.16
N ALA A 147 7.90 -7.61 -4.54
CA ALA A 147 7.37 -8.84 -5.14
C ALA A 147 6.69 -8.64 -6.50
N GLY A 148 6.15 -7.44 -6.78
CA GLY A 148 5.56 -7.12 -8.08
C GLY A 148 6.58 -6.93 -9.21
N HIS A 149 7.85 -6.72 -8.89
CA HIS A 149 8.96 -6.67 -9.84
C HIS A 149 9.66 -8.03 -10.03
N LEU A 150 9.37 -8.99 -9.16
CA LEU A 150 10.00 -10.31 -9.17
C LEU A 150 9.13 -11.32 -9.92
N PRO A 151 9.73 -12.41 -10.43
CA PRO A 151 8.96 -13.52 -10.96
C PRO A 151 8.02 -14.12 -9.92
N GLY A 152 6.94 -14.76 -10.39
CA GLY A 152 5.99 -15.43 -9.52
C GLY A 152 6.64 -16.49 -8.63
N ALA A 153 6.18 -16.60 -7.39
CA ALA A 153 6.65 -17.58 -6.41
C ALA A 153 5.47 -18.39 -5.87
N ALA A 154 5.69 -19.67 -5.57
CA ALA A 154 4.67 -20.50 -4.95
C ALA A 154 4.40 -20.04 -3.51
N GLY A 155 3.14 -20.17 -3.05
CA GLY A 155 2.71 -19.77 -1.71
C GLY A 155 2.26 -18.30 -1.56
N GLY A 156 2.30 -17.54 -2.65
CA GLY A 156 1.85 -16.14 -2.67
C GLY A 156 1.37 -15.73 -4.07
N THR A 157 0.70 -16.62 -4.76
CA THR A 157 0.38 -16.53 -6.20
C THR A 157 -0.31 -15.24 -6.59
N LEU A 158 -1.45 -14.94 -5.97
CA LEU A 158 -2.19 -13.71 -6.28
C LEU A 158 -1.60 -12.47 -5.62
N TYR A 159 -0.83 -12.61 -4.54
CA TYR A 159 -0.16 -11.47 -3.92
C TYR A 159 0.82 -10.81 -4.89
N ALA A 160 1.78 -11.56 -5.44
CA ALA A 160 2.74 -11.01 -6.39
C ALA A 160 2.06 -10.46 -7.65
N ALA A 161 1.05 -11.18 -8.17
CA ALA A 161 0.28 -10.75 -9.34
C ALA A 161 -0.48 -9.44 -9.07
N SER A 162 -1.14 -9.29 -7.90
CA SER A 162 -1.81 -8.05 -7.54
C SER A 162 -0.83 -6.88 -7.38
N LYS A 163 0.36 -7.14 -6.84
CA LYS A 163 1.38 -6.08 -6.71
C LYS A 163 1.97 -5.66 -8.05
N ALA A 164 2.12 -6.57 -9.00
CA ALA A 164 2.49 -6.24 -10.39
C ALA A 164 1.40 -5.42 -11.08
N PHE A 165 0.11 -5.78 -10.90
CA PHE A 165 -1.02 -5.00 -11.37
C PHE A 165 -0.98 -3.56 -10.83
N VAL A 166 -0.79 -3.39 -9.52
CA VAL A 166 -0.74 -2.06 -8.87
C VAL A 166 0.40 -1.20 -9.42
N ILE A 167 1.56 -1.81 -9.69
CA ILE A 167 2.69 -1.09 -10.31
C ILE A 167 2.28 -0.55 -11.69
N LYS A 168 1.73 -1.42 -12.57
CA LYS A 168 1.36 -1.04 -13.92
C LYS A 168 0.21 -0.04 -13.96
N LEU A 169 -0.79 -0.21 -13.11
CA LEU A 169 -1.86 0.77 -12.94
C LEU A 169 -1.30 2.15 -12.56
N SER A 170 -0.38 2.20 -11.60
CA SER A 170 0.20 3.46 -11.13
C SER A 170 1.04 4.15 -12.21
N GLU A 171 1.86 3.39 -12.95
CA GLU A 171 2.63 3.90 -14.08
C GLU A 171 1.71 4.52 -15.14
N SER A 172 0.63 3.82 -15.52
CA SER A 172 -0.34 4.30 -16.51
C SER A 172 -1.06 5.57 -16.03
N LEU A 173 -1.57 5.57 -14.80
CA LEU A 173 -2.24 6.75 -14.24
C LEU A 173 -1.30 7.95 -14.12
N ALA A 174 -0.01 7.74 -13.80
CA ALA A 174 0.97 8.83 -13.76
C ALA A 174 1.13 9.50 -15.13
N LEU A 175 1.07 8.73 -16.22
CA LEU A 175 1.10 9.27 -17.60
C LEU A 175 -0.22 9.97 -17.96
N GLU A 176 -1.37 9.38 -17.63
CA GLU A 176 -2.69 9.96 -17.92
C GLU A 176 -2.91 11.30 -17.20
N TYR A 177 -2.38 11.47 -16.01
CA TYR A 177 -2.48 12.71 -15.23
C TYR A 177 -1.34 13.72 -15.49
N GLN A 178 -0.46 13.44 -16.46
CA GLN A 178 0.61 14.36 -16.82
C GLN A 178 0.03 15.74 -17.20
N GLY A 179 0.63 16.81 -16.66
CA GLY A 179 0.14 18.19 -16.88
C GLY A 179 -1.06 18.60 -16.00
N ARG A 180 -1.60 17.70 -15.15
CA ARG A 180 -2.71 18.01 -14.25
C ARG A 180 -2.29 18.25 -12.79
N ASN A 181 -0.99 18.28 -12.49
CA ASN A 181 -0.44 18.34 -11.13
C ASN A 181 -1.02 17.25 -10.19
N VAL A 182 -1.35 16.08 -10.77
CA VAL A 182 -1.72 14.87 -10.04
C VAL A 182 -0.58 13.88 -10.17
N HIS A 183 0.06 13.56 -9.05
CA HIS A 183 1.19 12.65 -9.01
C HIS A 183 0.71 11.28 -8.51
N VAL A 184 1.05 10.23 -9.24
CA VAL A 184 0.74 8.84 -8.85
C VAL A 184 2.03 8.07 -8.67
N THR A 185 2.17 7.42 -7.52
CA THR A 185 3.38 6.68 -7.13
C THR A 185 3.04 5.25 -6.72
N ALA A 186 3.63 4.27 -7.39
CA ALA A 186 3.71 2.90 -6.89
C ALA A 186 4.81 2.82 -5.83
N LEU A 187 4.45 2.56 -4.58
CA LEU A 187 5.37 2.31 -3.49
C LEU A 187 5.70 0.81 -3.44
N CYS A 188 6.95 0.44 -3.65
CA CYS A 188 7.40 -0.94 -3.74
C CYS A 188 8.38 -1.29 -2.59
N PRO A 189 7.89 -1.46 -1.35
CA PRO A 189 8.76 -1.83 -0.23
C PRO A 189 9.24 -3.28 -0.36
N GLY A 190 10.43 -3.53 0.21
CA GLY A 190 10.88 -4.88 0.55
C GLY A 190 10.32 -5.32 1.90
N PHE A 191 11.09 -6.18 2.62
CA PHE A 191 10.70 -6.58 3.96
C PHE A 191 10.65 -5.37 4.89
N THR A 192 9.49 -5.16 5.50
CA THR A 192 9.23 -4.02 6.39
C THR A 192 8.66 -4.52 7.69
N TYR A 193 9.17 -4.02 8.81
CA TYR A 193 8.64 -4.34 10.14
C TYR A 193 7.20 -3.85 10.26
N SER A 194 6.25 -4.79 10.27
CA SER A 194 4.81 -4.55 10.36
C SER A 194 4.09 -5.81 10.83
N GLU A 195 2.81 -5.73 11.13
CA GLU A 195 1.95 -6.88 11.44
C GLU A 195 1.64 -7.77 10.21
N PHE A 196 2.08 -7.38 9.01
CA PHE A 196 1.79 -8.10 7.77
C PHE A 196 2.20 -9.57 7.83
N HIS A 197 3.38 -9.85 8.38
CA HIS A 197 3.91 -11.21 8.51
C HIS A 197 3.25 -12.01 9.63
N ASP A 198 2.66 -11.34 10.63
CA ASP A 198 1.87 -11.98 11.68
C ASP A 198 0.53 -12.44 11.11
N VAL A 199 -0.13 -11.57 10.36
CA VAL A 199 -1.38 -11.90 9.65
C VAL A 199 -1.16 -12.99 8.61
N ALA A 200 0.00 -12.98 7.94
CA ALA A 200 0.40 -14.01 6.98
C ALA A 200 0.77 -15.36 7.61
N GLY A 201 0.90 -15.43 8.95
CA GLY A 201 1.29 -16.65 9.66
C GLY A 201 2.72 -17.12 9.39
N ASN A 202 3.58 -16.29 8.79
CA ASN A 202 4.94 -16.64 8.40
C ASN A 202 6.04 -15.86 9.16
N ARG A 203 5.68 -15.15 10.24
CA ARG A 203 6.60 -14.32 11.05
C ARG A 203 7.84 -15.10 11.49
N ALA A 204 7.69 -16.34 11.96
CA ALA A 204 8.80 -17.17 12.44
C ALA A 204 9.82 -17.50 11.33
N GLU A 205 9.36 -17.69 10.09
CA GLU A 205 10.23 -17.90 8.94
C GLU A 205 10.91 -16.61 8.51
N MET A 206 10.15 -15.51 8.49
CA MET A 206 10.67 -14.20 8.11
C MET A 206 11.71 -13.68 9.09
N ASN A 207 11.59 -13.96 10.38
CA ASN A 207 12.58 -13.58 11.40
C ASN A 207 13.96 -14.25 11.21
N LYS A 208 14.05 -15.28 10.37
CA LYS A 208 15.34 -15.90 10.00
C LYS A 208 16.13 -15.10 8.96
N LEU A 209 15.49 -14.15 8.32
CA LEU A 209 16.14 -13.28 7.33
C LEU A 209 17.09 -12.29 8.04
N PRO A 210 18.25 -11.99 7.44
CA PRO A 210 19.19 -11.03 7.99
C PRO A 210 18.56 -9.66 8.23
N LYS A 211 18.89 -9.02 9.34
CA LYS A 211 18.32 -7.72 9.74
C LYS A 211 18.50 -6.61 8.70
N PHE A 212 19.60 -6.62 7.93
CA PHE A 212 19.88 -5.63 6.89
C PHE A 212 18.88 -5.65 5.72
N MET A 213 18.09 -6.73 5.57
CA MET A 213 17.03 -6.83 4.58
C MET A 213 15.72 -6.16 5.03
N TRP A 214 15.64 -5.79 6.30
CA TRP A 214 14.43 -5.21 6.89
C TRP A 214 14.52 -3.70 6.96
N MET A 215 13.40 -3.06 6.68
CA MET A 215 13.24 -1.62 6.77
C MET A 215 12.23 -1.26 7.86
N ASN A 216 12.38 -0.09 8.46
CA ASN A 216 11.39 0.47 9.37
C ASN A 216 10.24 1.09 8.57
N GLY A 217 9.01 0.93 9.05
CA GLY A 217 7.82 1.44 8.37
C GLY A 217 7.81 2.97 8.23
N ASP A 218 8.35 3.69 9.21
CA ASP A 218 8.47 5.14 9.20
C ASP A 218 9.42 5.66 8.10
N ALA A 219 10.55 4.97 7.88
CA ALA A 219 11.46 5.30 6.79
C ALA A 219 10.80 5.07 5.41
N VAL A 220 10.10 3.92 5.25
CA VAL A 220 9.35 3.62 4.03
C VAL A 220 8.28 4.68 3.76
N ALA A 221 7.56 5.12 4.80
CA ALA A 221 6.51 6.13 4.67
C ALA A 221 7.06 7.52 4.29
N ARG A 222 8.18 7.95 4.89
CA ARG A 222 8.85 9.21 4.53
C ARG A 222 9.31 9.21 3.07
N GLU A 223 10.01 8.16 2.64
CA GLU A 223 10.45 8.03 1.25
C GLU A 223 9.27 8.01 0.26
N ALA A 224 8.14 7.40 0.63
CA ALA A 224 6.93 7.38 -0.17
C ALA A 224 6.30 8.77 -0.32
N TYR A 225 6.22 9.52 0.79
CA TYR A 225 5.74 10.90 0.78
C TYR A 225 6.62 11.79 -0.12
N GLU A 226 7.92 11.76 0.05
CA GLU A 226 8.86 12.50 -0.79
C GLU A 226 8.74 12.12 -2.27
N ALA A 227 8.57 10.82 -2.56
CA ALA A 227 8.42 10.34 -3.93
C ALA A 227 7.15 10.88 -4.60
N VAL A 228 6.00 10.82 -3.93
CA VAL A 228 4.74 11.31 -4.50
C VAL A 228 4.73 12.83 -4.60
N MET A 229 5.33 13.54 -3.66
CA MET A 229 5.45 15.00 -3.75
C MET A 229 6.34 15.41 -4.92
N ALA A 230 7.42 14.68 -5.19
CA ALA A 230 8.32 14.89 -6.32
C ALA A 230 7.80 14.33 -7.67
N GLY A 231 6.63 13.70 -7.71
CA GLY A 231 6.05 13.14 -8.93
C GLY A 231 6.78 11.90 -9.47
N ARG A 232 7.49 11.15 -8.62
CA ARG A 232 8.15 9.90 -9.03
C ARG A 232 7.09 8.78 -9.20
N PRO A 233 6.93 8.18 -10.39
CA PRO A 233 5.85 7.22 -10.64
C PRO A 233 6.07 5.87 -9.94
N VAL A 234 7.31 5.50 -9.65
CA VAL A 234 7.68 4.26 -8.94
C VAL A 234 8.81 4.56 -7.95
N ILE A 235 8.69 4.02 -6.76
CA ILE A 235 9.78 4.00 -5.78
C ILE A 235 9.95 2.59 -5.22
N ILE A 236 11.18 2.08 -5.27
CA ILE A 236 11.58 0.85 -4.59
C ILE A 236 12.45 1.27 -3.39
N ASN A 237 11.98 0.99 -2.18
CA ASN A 237 12.69 1.38 -0.97
C ASN A 237 13.94 0.52 -0.74
N GLY A 238 15.05 1.17 -0.41
CA GLY A 238 16.31 0.52 -0.08
C GLY A 238 17.18 0.15 -1.29
N ARG A 239 18.49 0.40 -1.17
CA ARG A 239 19.47 0.18 -2.27
C ARG A 239 19.56 -1.28 -2.69
N LEU A 240 19.50 -2.22 -1.74
CA LEU A 240 19.51 -3.65 -2.02
C LEU A 240 18.29 -4.09 -2.83
N ASN A 241 17.11 -3.61 -2.46
CA ASN A 241 15.86 -3.93 -3.16
C ASN A 241 15.86 -3.39 -4.60
N ASN A 242 16.41 -2.18 -4.81
CA ASN A 242 16.61 -1.62 -6.15
C ASN A 242 17.55 -2.49 -6.99
N PHE A 243 18.65 -2.97 -6.41
CA PHE A 243 19.59 -3.86 -7.09
C PHE A 243 18.93 -5.21 -7.46
N ILE A 244 18.15 -5.79 -6.53
CA ILE A 244 17.41 -7.05 -6.78
C ILE A 244 16.40 -6.87 -7.91
N ALA A 245 15.63 -5.78 -7.90
CA ALA A 245 14.65 -5.47 -8.96
C ALA A 245 15.34 -5.27 -10.33
N LEU A 246 16.47 -4.58 -10.34
CA LEU A 246 17.28 -4.39 -11.56
C LEU A 246 17.78 -5.74 -12.11
N LEU A 247 18.33 -6.59 -11.27
CA LEU A 247 18.77 -7.93 -11.67
C LEU A 247 17.60 -8.76 -12.21
N ALA A 248 16.46 -8.77 -11.55
CA ALA A 248 15.27 -9.48 -12.00
C ALA A 248 14.79 -9.03 -13.39
N ARG A 249 14.99 -7.76 -13.72
CA ARG A 249 14.64 -7.18 -15.03
C ARG A 249 15.65 -7.51 -16.13
N LEU A 250 16.94 -7.58 -15.80
CA LEU A 250 18.03 -7.77 -16.78
C LEU A 250 18.35 -9.23 -17.07
N LEU A 251 18.13 -10.14 -16.11
CA LEU A 251 18.42 -11.55 -16.26
C LEU A 251 17.40 -12.23 -17.18
N PRO A 252 17.84 -13.19 -18.02
CA PRO A 252 16.93 -14.01 -18.79
C PRO A 252 15.91 -14.71 -17.90
N GLN A 253 14.63 -14.63 -18.23
CA GLN A 253 13.54 -15.18 -17.41
C GLN A 253 13.74 -16.67 -17.08
N ARG A 254 14.29 -17.46 -18.01
CA ARG A 254 14.59 -18.89 -17.79
C ARG A 254 15.56 -19.09 -16.61
N LEU A 255 16.59 -18.25 -16.49
CA LEU A 255 17.56 -18.31 -15.40
C LEU A 255 16.90 -17.92 -14.07
N VAL A 256 16.13 -16.86 -14.07
CA VAL A 256 15.43 -16.38 -12.86
C VAL A 256 14.43 -17.43 -12.36
N HIS A 257 13.64 -18.04 -13.26
CA HIS A 257 12.72 -19.12 -12.92
C HIS A 257 13.46 -20.36 -12.37
N ALA A 258 14.61 -20.73 -12.96
CA ALA A 258 15.41 -21.84 -12.46
C ALA A 258 15.95 -21.60 -11.04
N LEU A 259 16.41 -20.38 -10.74
CA LEU A 259 16.86 -19.97 -9.41
C LEU A 259 15.72 -20.02 -8.38
N MET A 260 14.54 -19.50 -8.74
CA MET A 260 13.35 -19.53 -7.88
C MET A 260 12.88 -20.96 -7.61
N ALA A 261 12.83 -21.82 -8.63
CA ALA A 261 12.48 -23.24 -8.48
C ALA A 261 13.46 -24.00 -7.57
N ARG A 262 14.75 -23.72 -7.66
CA ARG A 262 15.80 -24.32 -6.82
C ARG A 262 15.61 -23.91 -5.35
N ASN A 263 15.37 -22.63 -5.08
CA ASN A 263 15.12 -22.13 -3.72
C ASN A 263 13.89 -22.78 -3.07
N GLN A 264 12.81 -23.01 -3.83
CA GLN A 264 11.62 -23.68 -3.34
C GLN A 264 11.84 -25.16 -3.01
N ARG A 265 12.65 -25.87 -3.80
CA ARG A 265 13.02 -27.27 -3.52
C ARG A 265 13.81 -27.37 -2.22
N ASN A 266 14.76 -26.46 -2.00
CA ASN A 266 15.59 -26.43 -0.79
C ASN A 266 14.76 -26.05 0.47
N ALA A 267 13.74 -25.22 0.35
CA ALA A 267 12.82 -24.90 1.43
C ALA A 267 11.94 -26.10 1.84
N LYS A 268 11.54 -26.95 0.87
CA LYS A 268 10.76 -28.18 1.14
C LYS A 268 11.61 -29.32 1.70
N ALA A 269 12.91 -29.34 1.44
CA ALA A 269 13.84 -30.38 1.91
C ALA A 269 14.25 -30.23 3.38
N LYS A 270 13.89 -29.13 4.06
CA LYS A 270 14.11 -28.98 5.51
C LYS A 270 12.94 -29.62 6.26
N PRO A 271 13.20 -30.68 7.09
CA PRO A 271 12.13 -31.28 7.88
C PRO A 271 11.50 -30.22 8.78
N ARG A 272 10.17 -30.22 8.85
CA ARG A 272 9.45 -29.49 9.89
C ARG A 272 9.95 -30.05 11.21
N ALA A 273 10.61 -29.23 12.02
CA ALA A 273 10.88 -29.58 13.41
C ALA A 273 9.51 -29.80 14.06
N ALA A 274 9.33 -30.97 14.65
CA ALA A 274 8.14 -31.43 15.35
C ALA A 274 7.86 -30.55 16.58
#